data_b6c2657024f1b4505fa841df9d923b4c
#
_entry.id   b6c2657024f1b4505fa841df9d923b4c
#
_cell.length_a   1.000
_cell.length_b   1.000
_cell.length_c   1.000
_cell.angle_alpha   90.00
_cell.angle_beta   90.00
_cell.angle_gamma   90.00
#
_symmetry.space_group_name_H-M   'P 1'
#
loop_
_entity.id
_entity.type
_entity.pdbx_description
1 polymer ?
#
loop_
_entity_poly.entity_id
_entity_poly.type
_entity_poly.pdbx_seq_one_letter_code
_entity_poly.pdbx_strand_id
1 'polypeptide(L)'
;QFDKVVSVEMLEAVGQQFLDQYFKVCDQLTKPGGLMLLQSIVIADELYESYRHSVDFIQRYIFPGGFLPSVGDLRRRVPTVTDFEIDDIRDITEHYPPTLRHWRERLQRNWGQLESLGYPSQLLRLWEYYFSYSEGGFLERTIGDVQIALIKDNKA
;
A
#
# COMPACT_ATOMS: atom_id res chain seq x y z
N GLN A 1 2.92 8.05 -23.58
CA GLN A 1 2.92 8.86 -22.36
C GLN A 1 1.54 9.41 -22.09
N PHE A 2 1.22 9.60 -20.81
CA PHE A 2 -0.09 10.01 -20.31
C PHE A 2 0.02 11.36 -19.60
N ASP A 3 -1.06 12.14 -19.65
CA ASP A 3 -1.15 13.39 -18.88
C ASP A 3 -1.31 13.12 -17.37
N LYS A 4 -1.95 11.98 -17.06
CA LYS A 4 -2.19 11.55 -15.67
C LYS A 4 -1.99 10.05 -15.54
N VAL A 5 -1.32 9.64 -14.46
CA VAL A 5 -1.14 8.24 -14.04
C VAL A 5 -1.75 8.08 -12.65
N VAL A 6 -2.49 7.00 -12.43
CA VAL A 6 -3.09 6.69 -11.13
C VAL A 6 -2.71 5.28 -10.73
N SER A 7 -2.25 5.11 -9.49
CA SER A 7 -1.93 3.82 -8.89
C SER A 7 -2.52 3.76 -7.49
N VAL A 8 -3.39 2.78 -7.24
CA VAL A 8 -4.10 2.63 -5.97
C VAL A 8 -3.85 1.25 -5.42
N GLU A 9 -3.26 1.16 -4.22
CA GLU A 9 -3.01 -0.09 -3.48
C GLU A 9 -2.27 -1.15 -4.34
N MET A 10 -1.32 -0.71 -5.13
CA MET A 10 -0.51 -1.58 -6.00
C MET A 10 0.96 -1.61 -5.57
N LEU A 11 1.46 -0.51 -5.00
CA LEU A 11 2.87 -0.35 -4.67
C LEU A 11 3.35 -1.43 -3.69
N GLU A 12 2.48 -1.86 -2.79
CA GLU A 12 2.73 -2.88 -1.78
C GLU A 12 3.06 -4.25 -2.38
N ALA A 13 2.53 -4.54 -3.58
CA ALA A 13 2.75 -5.80 -4.28
C ALA A 13 4.03 -5.81 -5.12
N VAL A 14 4.69 -4.65 -5.30
CA VAL A 14 5.88 -4.52 -6.15
C VAL A 14 7.11 -5.17 -5.51
N GLY A 15 7.22 -5.10 -4.18
CA GLY A 15 8.39 -5.57 -3.43
C GLY A 15 9.52 -4.54 -3.39
N GLN A 16 10.26 -4.53 -2.28
CA GLN A 16 11.26 -3.51 -1.97
C GLN A 16 12.30 -3.30 -3.08
N GLN A 17 12.81 -4.40 -3.65
CA GLN A 17 13.88 -4.37 -4.66
C GLN A 17 13.44 -3.74 -5.99
N PHE A 18 12.15 -3.61 -6.24
CA PHE A 18 11.62 -3.09 -7.50
C PHE A 18 11.01 -1.69 -7.40
N LEU A 19 11.00 -1.08 -6.22
CA LEU A 19 10.41 0.26 -6.01
C LEU A 19 11.03 1.32 -6.92
N ASP A 20 12.35 1.34 -7.06
CA ASP A 20 13.04 2.29 -7.95
C ASP A 20 12.61 2.10 -9.41
N GLN A 21 12.52 0.85 -9.85
CA GLN A 21 12.08 0.52 -11.20
C GLN A 21 10.63 0.92 -11.43
N TYR A 22 9.76 0.68 -10.45
CA TYR A 22 8.36 1.08 -10.51
C TYR A 22 8.22 2.60 -10.74
N PHE A 23 8.91 3.42 -9.92
CA PHE A 23 8.85 4.87 -10.07
C PHE A 23 9.46 5.34 -11.39
N LYS A 24 10.57 4.77 -11.85
CA LYS A 24 11.16 5.07 -13.16
C LYS A 24 10.21 4.77 -14.31
N VAL A 25 9.47 3.67 -14.27
CA VAL A 25 8.48 3.34 -15.30
C VAL A 25 7.30 4.32 -15.26
N CYS A 26 6.79 4.65 -14.08
CA CYS A 26 5.72 5.65 -13.94
C CYS A 26 6.15 7.01 -14.48
N ASP A 27 7.40 7.41 -14.20
CA ASP A 27 7.98 8.64 -14.71
C ASP A 27 8.06 8.64 -16.25
N GLN A 28 8.59 7.58 -16.85
CA GLN A 28 8.65 7.43 -18.31
C GLN A 28 7.28 7.44 -18.99
N LEU A 29 6.26 6.93 -18.32
CA LEU A 29 4.87 6.90 -18.82
C LEU A 29 4.17 8.25 -18.65
N THR A 30 4.64 9.12 -17.78
CA THR A 30 4.04 10.43 -17.52
C THR A 30 4.71 11.48 -18.40
N LYS A 31 3.91 12.32 -19.08
CA LYS A 31 4.42 13.47 -19.85
C LYS A 31 5.09 14.49 -18.94
N PRO A 32 6.04 15.32 -19.45
CA PRO A 32 6.48 16.52 -18.76
C PRO A 32 5.28 17.39 -18.35
N GLY A 33 5.26 17.90 -17.11
CA GLY A 33 4.12 18.61 -16.52
C GLY A 33 2.90 17.74 -16.19
N GLY A 34 3.00 16.43 -16.39
CA GLY A 34 1.93 15.48 -16.04
C GLY A 34 1.90 15.17 -14.56
N LEU A 35 0.81 14.53 -14.13
CA LEU A 35 0.52 14.23 -12.73
C LEU A 35 0.43 12.72 -12.49
N MET A 36 1.01 12.26 -11.39
CA MET A 36 0.74 10.91 -10.87
C MET A 36 0.05 11.02 -9.51
N LEU A 37 -1.06 10.27 -9.33
CA LEU A 37 -1.67 10.04 -8.02
C LEU A 37 -1.33 8.62 -7.58
N LEU A 38 -0.69 8.52 -6.42
CA LEU A 38 -0.38 7.27 -5.77
C LEU A 38 -1.18 7.16 -4.47
N GLN A 39 -1.91 6.06 -4.27
CA GLN A 39 -2.41 5.66 -2.97
C GLN A 39 -1.68 4.41 -2.53
N SER A 40 -1.21 4.38 -1.29
CA SER A 40 -0.47 3.24 -0.75
C SER A 40 -0.56 3.16 0.76
N ILE A 41 -0.63 1.92 1.25
CA ILE A 41 -0.38 1.63 2.66
C ILE A 41 1.10 1.86 2.93
N VAL A 42 1.39 2.48 4.06
CA VAL A 42 2.74 2.82 4.52
C VAL A 42 2.98 2.30 5.93
N ILE A 43 4.22 1.94 6.24
CA ILE A 43 4.66 1.70 7.62
C ILE A 43 5.09 3.01 8.26
N ALA A 44 4.90 3.17 9.57
CA ALA A 44 5.42 4.33 10.30
C ALA A 44 6.94 4.47 10.14
N ASP A 45 7.43 5.70 9.97
CA ASP A 45 8.84 5.95 9.66
C ASP A 45 9.80 5.36 10.71
N GLU A 46 9.43 5.40 11.98
CA GLU A 46 10.21 4.85 13.09
C GLU A 46 10.32 3.33 13.07
N LEU A 47 9.39 2.64 12.41
CA LEU A 47 9.38 1.18 12.30
C LEU A 47 10.03 0.70 11.00
N TYR A 48 10.26 1.59 10.02
CA TYR A 48 10.68 1.23 8.67
C TYR A 48 11.97 0.41 8.64
N GLU A 49 13.01 0.82 9.38
CA GLU A 49 14.30 0.11 9.37
C GLU A 49 14.22 -1.30 9.95
N SER A 50 13.44 -1.51 10.99
CA SER A 50 13.23 -2.87 11.55
C SER A 50 12.35 -3.71 10.64
N TYR A 51 11.31 -3.12 10.05
CA TYR A 51 10.38 -3.79 9.17
C TYR A 51 11.05 -4.31 7.89
N ARG A 52 11.86 -3.49 7.24
CA ARG A 52 12.51 -3.86 5.95
C ARG A 52 13.46 -5.05 6.02
N HIS A 53 13.88 -5.45 7.22
CA HIS A 53 14.75 -6.59 7.49
C HIS A 53 14.03 -7.76 8.16
N SER A 54 12.72 -7.71 8.27
CA SER A 54 11.89 -8.75 8.88
C SER A 54 10.87 -9.31 7.88
N VAL A 55 10.24 -10.41 8.27
CA VAL A 55 9.09 -10.98 7.55
C VAL A 55 7.96 -11.10 8.56
N ASP A 56 6.91 -10.33 8.36
CA ASP A 56 5.75 -10.35 9.23
C ASP A 56 4.71 -11.42 8.84
N PHE A 57 3.61 -11.47 9.60
CA PHE A 57 2.50 -12.37 9.33
C PHE A 57 1.89 -12.16 7.94
N ILE A 58 1.73 -10.89 7.50
CA ILE A 58 1.09 -10.57 6.21
C ILE A 58 1.97 -11.02 5.07
N GLN A 59 3.25 -10.70 5.10
CA GLN A 59 4.23 -11.12 4.09
C GLN A 59 4.35 -12.65 4.01
N ARG A 60 4.18 -13.34 5.13
CA ARG A 60 4.35 -14.80 5.17
C ARG A 60 3.13 -15.56 4.70
N TYR A 61 1.91 -15.10 5.00
CA TYR A 61 0.70 -15.90 4.85
C TYR A 61 -0.39 -15.30 3.98
N ILE A 62 -0.41 -13.98 3.78
CA ILE A 62 -1.47 -13.26 3.06
C ILE A 62 -0.97 -12.75 1.72
N PHE A 63 0.11 -11.95 1.71
CA PHE A 63 0.70 -11.33 0.53
C PHE A 63 2.21 -11.60 0.46
N PRO A 64 2.62 -12.82 0.07
CA PRO A 64 4.04 -13.15 -0.06
C PRO A 64 4.75 -12.22 -1.05
N GLY A 65 5.87 -11.64 -0.62
CA GLY A 65 6.62 -10.65 -1.40
C GLY A 65 6.14 -9.21 -1.26
N GLY A 66 5.05 -8.98 -0.55
CA GLY A 66 4.55 -7.63 -0.25
C GLY A 66 5.54 -6.83 0.60
N PHE A 67 5.53 -5.50 0.42
CA PHE A 67 6.40 -4.59 1.15
C PHE A 67 5.73 -3.22 1.32
N LEU A 68 5.76 -2.67 2.53
CA LEU A 68 5.26 -1.34 2.82
C LEU A 68 6.43 -0.34 2.82
N PRO A 69 6.42 0.68 1.95
CA PRO A 69 7.33 1.81 2.10
C PRO A 69 6.93 2.66 3.32
N SER A 70 7.79 3.56 3.76
CA SER A 70 7.39 4.66 4.65
C SER A 70 7.29 5.97 3.88
N VAL A 71 6.57 6.95 4.44
CA VAL A 71 6.48 8.29 3.84
C VAL A 71 7.87 8.91 3.70
N GLY A 72 8.74 8.75 4.70
CA GLY A 72 10.11 9.22 4.67
C GLY A 72 10.96 8.53 3.59
N ASP A 73 10.76 7.23 3.34
CA ASP A 73 11.42 6.53 2.24
C ASP A 73 10.96 7.07 0.89
N LEU A 74 9.65 7.26 0.69
CA LEU A 74 9.09 7.79 -0.55
C LEU A 74 9.58 9.23 -0.83
N ARG A 75 9.62 10.10 0.19
CA ARG A 75 10.13 11.47 0.06
C ARG A 75 11.60 11.54 -0.39
N ARG A 76 12.42 10.58 0.04
CA ARG A 76 13.82 10.48 -0.39
C ARG A 76 13.96 9.84 -1.76
N ARG A 77 13.23 8.76 -1.97
CA ARG A 77 13.35 7.89 -3.15
C ARG A 77 12.85 8.56 -4.42
N VAL A 78 11.63 9.07 -4.42
CA VAL A 78 10.96 9.59 -5.62
C VAL A 78 11.83 10.62 -6.34
N PRO A 79 12.27 11.73 -5.72
CA PRO A 79 13.07 12.74 -6.42
C PRO A 79 14.50 12.27 -6.75
N THR A 80 14.96 11.16 -6.17
CA THR A 80 16.29 10.61 -6.46
C THR A 80 16.30 9.79 -7.76
N VAL A 81 15.18 9.14 -8.09
CA VAL A 81 15.11 8.18 -9.21
C VAL A 81 14.22 8.63 -10.37
N THR A 82 13.53 9.76 -10.22
CA THR A 82 12.57 10.32 -11.20
C THR A 82 12.66 11.83 -11.27
N ASP A 83 11.97 12.41 -12.27
CA ASP A 83 11.72 13.85 -12.38
C ASP A 83 10.42 14.28 -11.65
N PHE A 84 9.84 13.41 -10.84
CA PHE A 84 8.68 13.75 -10.01
C PHE A 84 9.09 14.54 -8.77
N GLU A 85 8.27 15.56 -8.47
CA GLU A 85 8.24 16.25 -7.19
C GLU A 85 6.97 15.87 -6.43
N ILE A 86 7.08 15.71 -5.11
CA ILE A 86 5.91 15.46 -4.25
C ILE A 86 5.23 16.81 -3.98
N ASP A 87 4.03 16.97 -4.55
CA ASP A 87 3.22 18.18 -4.40
C ASP A 87 2.39 18.16 -3.11
N ASP A 88 1.70 17.05 -2.85
CA ASP A 88 0.84 16.90 -1.67
C ASP A 88 0.86 15.46 -1.14
N ILE A 89 0.65 15.31 0.16
CA ILE A 89 0.44 14.03 0.83
C ILE A 89 -0.76 14.16 1.76
N ARG A 90 -1.83 13.43 1.43
CA ARG A 90 -3.03 13.35 2.24
C ARG A 90 -3.07 12.03 3.01
N ASP A 91 -3.11 12.11 4.32
CA ASP A 91 -3.34 10.95 5.21
C ASP A 91 -4.84 10.60 5.20
N ILE A 92 -5.15 9.37 4.83
CA ILE A 92 -6.52 8.81 4.83
C ILE A 92 -6.64 7.57 5.74
N THR A 93 -5.67 7.38 6.62
CA THR A 93 -5.55 6.24 7.54
C THR A 93 -6.84 5.97 8.32
N GLU A 94 -7.55 7.01 8.76
CA GLU A 94 -8.77 6.89 9.57
C GLU A 94 -9.93 6.16 8.87
N HIS A 95 -9.90 6.06 7.55
CA HIS A 95 -10.94 5.39 6.77
C HIS A 95 -10.74 3.86 6.68
N TYR A 96 -9.52 3.37 6.96
CA TYR A 96 -9.21 1.95 6.83
C TYR A 96 -9.78 1.07 7.97
N PRO A 97 -9.73 1.46 9.25
CA PRO A 97 -10.30 0.64 10.33
C PRO A 97 -11.78 0.30 10.14
N PRO A 98 -12.69 1.24 9.81
CA PRO A 98 -14.09 0.90 9.53
C PRO A 98 -14.23 0.01 8.28
N THR A 99 -13.41 0.18 7.25
CA THR A 99 -13.41 -0.67 6.05
C THR A 99 -13.07 -2.12 6.38
N LEU A 100 -11.99 -2.35 7.15
CA LEU A 100 -11.55 -3.67 7.58
C LEU A 100 -12.58 -4.35 8.47
N ARG A 101 -13.21 -3.58 9.37
CA ARG A 101 -14.32 -4.07 10.21
C ARG A 101 -15.49 -4.55 9.36
N HIS A 102 -15.91 -3.78 8.37
CA HIS A 102 -16.98 -4.17 7.45
C HIS A 102 -16.61 -5.42 6.63
N TRP A 103 -15.35 -5.57 6.20
CA TRP A 103 -14.92 -6.77 5.50
C TRP A 103 -14.97 -8.00 6.43
N ARG A 104 -14.51 -7.88 7.67
CA ARG A 104 -14.59 -8.95 8.68
C ARG A 104 -16.04 -9.36 8.95
N GLU A 105 -16.94 -8.41 9.16
CA GLU A 105 -18.36 -8.68 9.37
C GLU A 105 -19.01 -9.39 8.17
N ARG A 106 -18.63 -8.99 6.95
CA ARG A 106 -19.12 -9.67 5.73
C ARG A 106 -18.57 -11.10 5.61
N LEU A 107 -17.31 -11.30 5.94
CA LEU A 107 -16.71 -12.63 5.99
C LEU A 107 -17.48 -13.52 6.97
N GLN A 108 -17.72 -13.05 8.19
CA GLN A 108 -18.43 -13.79 9.24
C GLN A 108 -19.88 -14.11 8.82
N ARG A 109 -20.60 -13.16 8.25
CA ARG A 109 -21.99 -13.38 7.79
C ARG A 109 -22.09 -14.39 6.66
N ASN A 110 -21.08 -14.50 5.80
CA ASN A 110 -21.08 -15.40 4.64
C ASN A 110 -20.28 -16.68 4.87
N TRP A 111 -19.84 -16.96 6.10
CA TRP A 111 -18.94 -18.06 6.43
C TRP A 111 -19.40 -19.40 5.89
N GLY A 112 -20.66 -19.82 6.21
CA GLY A 112 -21.22 -21.09 5.75
C GLY A 112 -21.34 -21.17 4.22
N GLN A 113 -21.63 -20.06 3.55
CA GLN A 113 -21.67 -20.01 2.09
C GLN A 113 -20.25 -20.20 1.50
N LEU A 114 -19.25 -19.58 2.09
CA LEU A 114 -17.86 -19.75 1.65
C LEU A 114 -17.38 -21.17 1.83
N GLU A 115 -17.71 -21.81 2.96
CA GLU A 115 -17.42 -23.25 3.16
C GLU A 115 -18.11 -24.12 2.12
N SER A 116 -19.38 -23.83 1.77
CA SER A 116 -20.11 -24.56 0.71
C SER A 116 -19.51 -24.40 -0.68
N LEU A 117 -18.78 -23.29 -0.93
CA LEU A 117 -18.02 -23.04 -2.16
C LEU A 117 -16.62 -23.72 -2.15
N GLY A 118 -16.26 -24.42 -1.07
CA GLY A 118 -15.01 -25.17 -0.95
C GLY A 118 -13.86 -24.41 -0.27
N TYR A 119 -14.10 -23.23 0.27
CA TYR A 119 -13.07 -22.53 1.06
C TYR A 119 -12.94 -23.18 2.44
N PRO A 120 -11.75 -23.67 2.83
CA PRO A 120 -11.59 -24.34 4.11
C PRO A 120 -11.68 -23.34 5.27
N SER A 121 -12.30 -23.75 6.39
CA SER A 121 -12.43 -22.92 7.61
C SER A 121 -11.08 -22.35 8.09
N GLN A 122 -9.99 -23.06 7.84
CA GLN A 122 -8.65 -22.58 8.20
C GLN A 122 -8.28 -21.30 7.42
N LEU A 123 -8.59 -21.25 6.12
CA LEU A 123 -8.37 -20.05 5.29
C LEU A 123 -9.25 -18.90 5.76
N LEU A 124 -10.54 -19.16 6.07
CA LEU A 124 -11.45 -18.11 6.55
C LEU A 124 -10.98 -17.52 7.87
N ARG A 125 -10.49 -18.34 8.81
CA ARG A 125 -9.88 -17.85 10.07
C ARG A 125 -8.62 -17.03 9.83
N LEU A 126 -7.80 -17.40 8.83
CA LEU A 126 -6.61 -16.64 8.45
C LEU A 126 -6.98 -15.21 7.98
N TRP A 127 -8.03 -15.10 7.14
CA TRP A 127 -8.53 -13.81 6.67
C TRP A 127 -9.21 -12.99 7.78
N GLU A 128 -9.96 -13.64 8.68
CA GLU A 128 -10.53 -12.96 9.85
C GLU A 128 -9.45 -12.37 10.75
N TYR A 129 -8.38 -13.13 10.97
CA TYR A 129 -7.21 -12.64 11.72
C TYR A 129 -6.51 -11.50 10.98
N TYR A 130 -6.33 -11.61 9.67
CA TYR A 130 -5.73 -10.53 8.86
C TYR A 130 -6.51 -9.23 9.00
N PHE A 131 -7.85 -9.26 8.88
CA PHE A 131 -8.66 -8.05 9.04
C PHE A 131 -8.52 -7.43 10.42
N SER A 132 -8.51 -8.26 11.49
CA SER A 132 -8.36 -7.79 12.86
C SER A 132 -6.96 -7.25 13.13
N TYR A 133 -5.93 -7.92 12.64
CA TYR A 133 -4.53 -7.52 12.76
C TYR A 133 -4.27 -6.17 12.07
N SER A 134 -4.75 -6.04 10.83
CA SER A 134 -4.60 -4.80 10.07
C SER A 134 -5.44 -3.66 10.67
N GLU A 135 -6.68 -3.93 11.13
CA GLU A 135 -7.49 -2.93 11.84
C GLU A 135 -6.73 -2.36 13.04
N GLY A 136 -6.12 -3.24 13.87
CA GLY A 136 -5.27 -2.82 14.98
C GLY A 136 -4.08 -1.98 14.55
N GLY A 137 -3.38 -2.39 13.49
CA GLY A 137 -2.24 -1.66 12.94
C GLY A 137 -2.58 -0.22 12.52
N PHE A 138 -3.72 -0.02 11.85
CA PHE A 138 -4.20 1.32 11.46
C PHE A 138 -4.65 2.14 12.68
N LEU A 139 -5.33 1.54 13.65
CA LEU A 139 -5.78 2.22 14.87
C LEU A 139 -4.59 2.72 15.71
N GLU A 140 -3.54 1.90 15.83
CA GLU A 140 -2.31 2.22 16.58
C GLU A 140 -1.33 3.05 15.73
N ARG A 141 -1.67 3.38 14.49
CA ARG A 141 -0.81 4.15 13.59
C ARG A 141 0.57 3.52 13.33
N THR A 142 0.72 2.22 13.51
CA THR A 142 1.92 1.48 13.09
C THR A 142 1.98 1.33 11.58
N ILE A 143 0.82 1.32 10.93
CA ILE A 143 0.63 1.47 9.49
C ILE A 143 -0.37 2.60 9.21
N GLY A 144 -0.26 3.19 8.04
CA GLY A 144 -1.16 4.23 7.56
C GLY A 144 -1.53 4.00 6.09
N ASP A 145 -2.46 4.80 5.58
CA ASP A 145 -2.78 4.89 4.17
C ASP A 145 -2.71 6.34 3.72
N VAL A 146 -1.99 6.58 2.63
CA VAL A 146 -1.74 7.92 2.12
C VAL A 146 -2.04 8.04 0.63
N GLN A 147 -2.55 9.20 0.24
CA GLN A 147 -2.63 9.63 -1.15
C GLN A 147 -1.54 10.66 -1.40
N ILE A 148 -0.71 10.42 -2.41
CA ILE A 148 0.44 11.26 -2.77
C ILE A 148 0.23 11.78 -4.18
N ALA A 149 0.19 13.10 -4.32
CA ALA A 149 0.22 13.77 -5.60
C ALA A 149 1.68 14.04 -6.00
N LEU A 150 2.05 13.58 -7.19
CA LEU A 150 3.38 13.75 -7.78
C LEU A 150 3.24 14.54 -9.07
N ILE A 151 3.99 15.63 -9.22
CA ILE A 151 4.04 16.43 -10.44
C ILE A 151 5.38 16.19 -11.13
N LYS A 152 5.33 15.83 -12.41
CA LYS A 152 6.55 15.70 -13.21
C LYS A 152 7.03 17.06 -13.66
N ASP A 153 8.31 17.37 -13.42
CA ASP A 153 8.92 18.60 -13.87
C ASP A 153 8.79 18.79 -15.40
N ASN A 154 8.61 20.06 -15.80
CA ASN A 154 8.52 20.46 -17.22
C ASN A 154 9.89 20.55 -17.92
N LYS A 155 10.97 20.08 -17.30
CA LYS A 155 12.29 20.09 -17.94
C LYS A 155 12.25 19.26 -19.23
N ALA A 156 12.33 19.96 -20.35
CA ALA A 156 12.54 19.38 -21.69
C ALA A 156 14.00 19.00 -21.89
#